data_a03bdd8ac120ddc4b9015e7fe5169511
#
_entry.id   a03bdd8ac120ddc4b9015e7fe5169511
#
_cell.length_a   1.000
_cell.length_b   1.000
_cell.length_c   1.000
_cell.angle_alpha   90.00
_cell.angle_beta   90.00
_cell.angle_gamma   90.00
#
_symmetry.space_group_name_H-M   'P 1'
#
loop_
_entity.id
_entity.type
_entity.pdbx_description
1 polymer ?
#
loop_
_entity_poly.entity_id
_entity_poly.type
_entity_poly.pdbx_seq_one_letter_code
_entity_poly.pdbx_strand_id
1 'polypeptide(L)'
;MAGQVPSAGSLNGPPGWALARVPGLAQGAAARRIERLGGGTVNEVFRVDSAAGRFVLRLDGAAWRRPGVDRVRELALHRVAAAAGIAPPLVDASPEEQGLLIMQYLEGRSWSDADYDDARALRRLGERLYVLHRLAPPAADAFDPWRVAQAYVAQIGAAHSGALAAPLRRLQALAAELRSAPAPMSIVHGDLWQGNVLQGSSLWLLDWEYAQVGDPLMDVACVLAYYPGAERYRAEFAAAAGFDAHALERQLSARVYAYRTLAWLWHLARGESAEPP
;
A
#
# COMPACT_ATOMS: atom_id res chain seq x y z
N MET A 1 -37.30 -9.26 8.98
CA MET A 1 -36.39 -10.25 9.60
C MET A 1 -34.98 -9.91 9.14
N ALA A 2 -34.17 -9.34 10.03
CA ALA A 2 -32.81 -8.89 9.75
C ALA A 2 -31.91 -10.13 9.69
N GLY A 3 -31.31 -10.37 8.52
CA GLY A 3 -30.28 -11.38 8.34
C GLY A 3 -28.97 -10.89 8.97
N GLN A 4 -28.56 -11.51 10.05
CA GLN A 4 -27.23 -11.35 10.65
C GLN A 4 -26.17 -11.85 9.65
N VAL A 5 -25.29 -10.94 9.24
CA VAL A 5 -24.01 -11.27 8.60
C VAL A 5 -23.14 -11.94 9.69
N PRO A 6 -22.61 -13.14 9.49
CA PRO A 6 -21.73 -13.75 10.48
C PRO A 6 -20.40 -13.02 10.50
N SER A 7 -20.09 -12.37 11.63
CA SER A 7 -18.75 -11.90 11.97
C SER A 7 -17.90 -13.14 12.32
N ALA A 8 -17.29 -13.76 11.34
CA ALA A 8 -16.28 -14.79 11.56
C ALA A 8 -14.90 -14.14 11.68
N GLY A 9 -14.67 -13.39 12.75
CA GLY A 9 -13.33 -13.12 13.24
C GLY A 9 -12.82 -14.42 13.87
N SER A 10 -11.94 -15.14 13.19
CA SER A 10 -11.26 -16.30 13.77
C SER A 10 -10.51 -15.85 15.03
N LEU A 11 -10.90 -16.39 16.18
CA LEU A 11 -10.21 -16.25 17.48
C LEU A 11 -8.89 -17.06 17.53
N ASN A 12 -8.49 -17.65 16.42
CA ASN A 12 -7.32 -18.50 16.34
C ASN A 12 -6.11 -17.67 15.93
N GLY A 13 -4.98 -17.88 16.64
CA GLY A 13 -3.66 -17.34 16.26
C GLY A 13 -3.20 -17.86 14.90
N PRO A 14 -2.01 -17.46 14.44
CA PRO A 14 -1.47 -17.92 13.18
C PRO A 14 -1.31 -19.45 13.16
N PRO A 15 -1.49 -20.11 11.99
CA PRO A 15 -1.39 -21.56 11.88
C PRO A 15 0.02 -22.05 12.25
N GLY A 16 0.09 -23.27 12.81
CA GLY A 16 1.35 -23.83 13.31
C GLY A 16 2.46 -23.92 12.25
N TRP A 17 2.11 -24.19 10.98
CA TRP A 17 3.07 -24.21 9.89
C TRP A 17 3.73 -22.85 9.65
N ALA A 18 2.98 -21.76 9.76
CA ALA A 18 3.50 -20.39 9.61
C ALA A 18 4.35 -19.99 10.82
N LEU A 19 3.93 -20.36 12.04
CA LEU A 19 4.73 -20.16 13.25
C LEU A 19 6.08 -20.89 13.20
N ALA A 20 6.12 -22.10 12.67
CA ALA A 20 7.36 -22.87 12.54
C ALA A 20 8.42 -22.21 11.65
N ARG A 21 8.02 -21.25 10.81
CA ARG A 21 8.91 -20.45 9.96
C ARG A 21 9.46 -19.20 10.63
N VAL A 22 8.90 -18.82 11.79
CA VAL A 22 9.43 -17.68 12.57
C VAL A 22 10.76 -18.12 13.26
N PRO A 23 11.84 -17.35 13.13
CA PRO A 23 13.11 -17.68 13.79
C PRO A 23 12.95 -17.95 15.30
N GLY A 24 13.54 -19.05 15.75
CA GLY A 24 13.45 -19.48 17.15
C GLY A 24 12.16 -20.22 17.53
N LEU A 25 11.25 -20.50 16.57
CA LEU A 25 10.04 -21.31 16.78
C LEU A 25 10.05 -22.64 16.01
N ALA A 26 11.11 -22.94 15.25
CA ALA A 26 11.30 -24.24 14.62
C ALA A 26 11.26 -25.36 15.68
N GLN A 27 10.77 -26.56 15.28
CA GLN A 27 10.71 -27.77 16.12
C GLN A 27 9.80 -27.67 17.38
N GLY A 28 8.77 -26.80 17.35
CA GLY A 28 7.76 -26.74 18.41
C GLY A 28 8.15 -25.90 19.63
N ALA A 29 9.18 -25.09 19.52
CA ALA A 29 9.48 -24.11 20.56
C ALA A 29 8.30 -23.13 20.72
N ALA A 30 7.93 -22.81 21.95
CA ALA A 30 6.81 -21.90 22.24
C ALA A 30 7.20 -20.45 21.97
N ALA A 31 6.31 -19.71 21.33
CA ALA A 31 6.41 -18.25 21.27
C ALA A 31 6.24 -17.64 22.66
N ARG A 32 7.01 -16.60 22.97
CA ARG A 32 6.86 -15.83 24.21
C ARG A 32 5.61 -14.96 24.20
N ARG A 33 5.21 -14.51 23.03
CA ARG A 33 4.03 -13.68 22.79
C ARG A 33 3.54 -13.89 21.37
N ILE A 34 2.24 -14.01 21.20
CA ILE A 34 1.56 -13.89 19.91
C ILE A 34 0.44 -12.88 20.12
N GLU A 35 0.43 -11.84 19.33
CA GLU A 35 -0.57 -10.77 19.39
C GLU A 35 -1.04 -10.43 17.97
N ARG A 36 -2.36 -10.43 17.76
CA ARG A 36 -2.91 -9.94 16.49
C ARG A 36 -2.77 -8.43 16.44
N LEU A 37 -2.07 -7.93 15.42
CA LEU A 37 -1.98 -6.50 15.17
C LEU A 37 -3.26 -6.06 14.44
N GLY A 38 -3.96 -5.11 15.04
CA GLY A 38 -5.23 -4.62 14.52
C GLY A 38 -5.07 -3.77 13.27
N GLY A 39 -6.18 -3.59 12.51
CA GLY A 39 -6.33 -2.59 11.45
C GLY A 39 -6.35 -3.10 10.02
N GLY A 40 -5.81 -4.27 9.71
CA GLY A 40 -5.92 -4.86 8.38
C GLY A 40 -7.29 -5.50 8.15
N THR A 41 -8.05 -5.01 7.16
CA THR A 41 -9.37 -5.61 6.82
C THR A 41 -9.23 -6.85 5.94
N VAL A 42 -8.02 -7.14 5.45
CA VAL A 42 -7.79 -8.13 4.40
C VAL A 42 -6.68 -9.11 4.74
N ASN A 43 -5.60 -8.66 5.33
CA ASN A 43 -4.48 -9.49 5.77
C ASN A 43 -4.60 -9.82 7.26
N GLU A 44 -4.19 -11.02 7.65
CA GLU A 44 -4.03 -11.39 9.05
C GLU A 44 -2.60 -11.09 9.46
N VAL A 45 -2.42 -10.18 10.41
CA VAL A 45 -1.11 -9.69 10.83
C VAL A 45 -0.92 -9.95 12.32
N PHE A 46 0.21 -10.57 12.65
CA PHE A 46 0.54 -10.95 14.03
C PHE A 46 1.94 -10.46 14.41
N ARG A 47 2.07 -9.94 15.60
CA ARG A 47 3.37 -9.84 16.29
C ARG A 47 3.68 -11.19 16.92
N VAL A 48 4.87 -11.67 16.72
CA VAL A 48 5.37 -12.93 17.28
C VAL A 48 6.72 -12.68 17.93
N ASP A 49 6.78 -12.85 19.26
CA ASP A 49 8.02 -12.72 20.03
C ASP A 49 8.56 -14.14 20.33
N SER A 50 9.80 -14.39 19.92
CA SER A 50 10.51 -15.66 20.13
C SER A 50 11.82 -15.48 20.92
N ALA A 51 12.59 -16.54 21.07
CA ALA A 51 13.94 -16.45 21.61
C ALA A 51 14.92 -15.72 20.67
N ALA A 52 14.65 -15.73 19.36
CA ALA A 52 15.50 -15.11 18.34
C ALA A 52 15.17 -13.62 18.10
N GLY A 53 14.07 -13.10 18.65
CA GLY A 53 13.68 -11.71 18.46
C GLY A 53 12.18 -11.48 18.34
N ARG A 54 11.83 -10.33 17.78
CA ARG A 54 10.45 -9.91 17.55
C ARG A 54 10.18 -9.80 16.06
N PHE A 55 9.08 -10.38 15.62
CA PHE A 55 8.72 -10.49 14.21
C PHE A 55 7.29 -10.07 13.97
N VAL A 56 7.01 -9.67 12.74
CA VAL A 56 5.66 -9.55 12.18
C VAL A 56 5.46 -10.72 11.22
N LEU A 57 4.40 -11.49 11.44
CA LEU A 57 3.93 -12.54 10.55
C LEU A 57 2.65 -12.07 9.89
N ARG A 58 2.63 -12.00 8.56
CA ARG A 58 1.44 -11.66 7.78
C ARG A 58 1.04 -12.85 6.91
N LEU A 59 -0.26 -13.10 6.85
CA LEU A 59 -0.90 -14.06 5.97
C LEU A 59 -2.03 -13.36 5.20
N ASP A 60 -2.33 -13.86 4.01
CA ASP A 60 -3.51 -13.43 3.29
C ASP A 60 -4.77 -13.88 4.03
N GLY A 61 -5.68 -12.95 4.24
CA GLY A 61 -7.02 -13.27 4.71
C GLY A 61 -7.91 -13.82 3.59
N ALA A 62 -9.17 -14.16 3.91
CA ALA A 62 -10.10 -14.78 2.96
C ALA A 62 -10.38 -13.94 1.70
N ALA A 63 -10.20 -12.61 1.77
CA ALA A 63 -10.46 -11.67 0.67
C ALA A 63 -9.18 -11.17 -0.03
N TRP A 64 -8.09 -11.91 -0.01
CA TRP A 64 -6.78 -11.48 -0.53
C TRP A 64 -6.74 -11.23 -2.05
N ARG A 65 -7.60 -11.93 -2.83
CA ARG A 65 -7.65 -11.79 -4.29
C ARG A 65 -8.32 -10.49 -4.68
N ARG A 66 -7.51 -9.43 -4.81
CA ARG A 66 -7.97 -8.09 -5.19
C ARG A 66 -7.25 -7.59 -6.43
N PRO A 67 -7.94 -6.79 -7.27
CA PRO A 67 -7.29 -6.09 -8.37
C PRO A 67 -6.08 -5.28 -7.90
N GLY A 68 -4.99 -5.38 -8.64
CA GLY A 68 -3.76 -4.66 -8.34
C GLY A 68 -2.81 -5.35 -7.36
N VAL A 69 -3.25 -6.36 -6.59
CA VAL A 69 -2.39 -7.12 -5.67
C VAL A 69 -1.72 -8.29 -6.40
N ASP A 70 -0.39 -8.36 -6.29
CA ASP A 70 0.46 -9.43 -6.82
C ASP A 70 1.58 -9.72 -5.80
N ARG A 71 1.52 -10.87 -5.15
CA ARG A 71 2.42 -11.22 -4.04
C ARG A 71 3.87 -11.44 -4.46
N VAL A 72 4.09 -11.86 -5.70
CA VAL A 72 5.45 -12.03 -6.25
C VAL A 72 6.09 -10.66 -6.49
N ARG A 73 5.33 -9.73 -7.12
CA ARG A 73 5.76 -8.35 -7.32
C ARG A 73 5.97 -7.64 -5.99
N GLU A 74 5.02 -7.74 -5.06
CA GLU A 74 5.14 -7.18 -3.71
C GLU A 74 6.46 -7.60 -3.05
N LEU A 75 6.73 -8.90 -3.02
CA LEU A 75 7.95 -9.44 -2.41
C LEU A 75 9.22 -8.91 -3.08
N ALA A 76 9.23 -8.81 -4.41
CA ALA A 76 10.37 -8.30 -5.15
C ALA A 76 10.65 -6.83 -4.81
N LEU A 77 9.60 -5.99 -4.78
CA LEU A 77 9.71 -4.56 -4.46
C LEU A 77 10.06 -4.33 -2.99
N HIS A 78 9.42 -5.08 -2.08
CA HIS A 78 9.73 -5.02 -0.66
C HIS A 78 11.21 -5.35 -0.39
N ARG A 79 11.77 -6.37 -1.04
CA ARG A 79 13.20 -6.73 -0.90
C ARG A 79 14.13 -5.58 -1.25
N VAL A 80 13.85 -4.88 -2.35
CA VAL A 80 14.65 -3.72 -2.77
C VAL A 80 14.52 -2.58 -1.75
N ALA A 81 13.31 -2.29 -1.31
CA ALA A 81 13.05 -1.24 -0.33
C ALA A 81 13.64 -1.57 1.06
N ALA A 82 13.58 -2.84 1.49
CA ALA A 82 14.17 -3.29 2.75
C ALA A 82 15.70 -3.19 2.73
N ALA A 83 16.36 -3.55 1.62
CA ALA A 83 17.79 -3.39 1.46
C ALA A 83 18.24 -1.93 1.53
N ALA A 84 17.38 -0.97 1.14
CA ALA A 84 17.59 0.46 1.26
C ALA A 84 17.15 1.05 2.62
N GLY A 85 16.69 0.24 3.57
CA GLY A 85 16.22 0.68 4.88
C GLY A 85 14.93 1.50 4.83
N ILE A 86 14.08 1.30 3.81
CA ILE A 86 12.78 1.96 3.63
C ILE A 86 11.64 1.08 4.14
N ALA A 87 11.69 -0.22 3.86
CA ALA A 87 10.74 -1.22 4.35
C ALA A 87 11.35 -2.03 5.50
N PRO A 88 10.51 -2.69 6.33
CA PRO A 88 11.01 -3.61 7.36
C PRO A 88 11.87 -4.72 6.75
N PRO A 89 12.99 -5.09 7.40
CA PRO A 89 13.82 -6.20 6.94
C PRO A 89 13.02 -7.49 6.83
N LEU A 90 13.11 -8.17 5.69
CA LEU A 90 12.49 -9.47 5.46
C LEU A 90 13.28 -10.56 6.15
N VAL A 91 12.57 -11.52 6.72
CA VAL A 91 13.11 -12.70 7.38
C VAL A 91 12.80 -13.94 6.57
N ASP A 92 11.53 -14.09 6.16
CA ASP A 92 11.07 -15.22 5.34
C ASP A 92 9.83 -14.80 4.55
N ALA A 93 9.59 -15.45 3.42
CA ALA A 93 8.42 -15.20 2.59
C ALA A 93 8.11 -16.36 1.66
N SER A 94 6.82 -16.62 1.45
CA SER A 94 6.30 -17.60 0.51
C SER A 94 5.01 -17.08 -0.10
N PRO A 95 5.09 -16.38 -1.25
CA PRO A 95 3.91 -15.80 -1.90
C PRO A 95 2.82 -16.82 -2.22
N GLU A 96 3.20 -18.07 -2.56
CA GLU A 96 2.32 -19.17 -2.89
C GLU A 96 1.68 -19.85 -1.67
N GLU A 97 2.27 -19.73 -0.49
CA GLU A 97 1.75 -20.29 0.76
C GLU A 97 0.95 -19.22 1.52
N GLN A 98 -0.27 -18.97 1.08
CA GLN A 98 -1.19 -17.98 1.69
C GLN A 98 -0.54 -16.59 1.84
N GLY A 99 0.29 -16.18 0.86
CA GLY A 99 0.97 -14.87 0.88
C GLY A 99 1.84 -14.64 2.12
N LEU A 100 2.42 -15.71 2.69
CA LEU A 100 3.23 -15.62 3.90
C LEU A 100 4.35 -14.60 3.76
N LEU A 101 4.43 -13.69 4.72
CA LEU A 101 5.50 -12.72 4.87
C LEU A 101 5.89 -12.63 6.33
N ILE A 102 7.18 -12.86 6.62
CA ILE A 102 7.77 -12.67 7.95
C ILE A 102 8.83 -11.59 7.86
N MET A 103 8.72 -10.58 8.69
CA MET A 103 9.62 -9.44 8.74
C MET A 103 10.00 -9.08 10.18
N GLN A 104 11.05 -8.32 10.36
CA GLN A 104 11.39 -7.81 11.69
C GLN A 104 10.29 -6.88 12.20
N TYR A 105 9.95 -7.03 13.50
CA TYR A 105 9.06 -6.08 14.16
C TYR A 105 9.83 -4.79 14.45
N LEU A 106 9.33 -3.69 13.97
CA LEU A 106 9.90 -2.36 14.19
C LEU A 106 9.12 -1.61 15.26
N GLU A 107 9.85 -1.05 16.22
CA GLU A 107 9.26 -0.15 17.20
C GLU A 107 8.97 1.22 16.58
N GLY A 108 7.77 1.73 16.83
CA GLY A 108 7.38 3.03 16.33
C GLY A 108 5.91 3.32 16.54
N ARG A 109 5.52 4.51 16.13
CA ARG A 109 4.14 4.99 16.10
C ARG A 109 3.70 5.08 14.64
N SER A 110 2.57 4.47 14.30
CA SER A 110 1.93 4.76 13.01
C SER A 110 1.57 6.24 12.95
N TRP A 111 1.62 6.80 11.76
CA TRP A 111 1.17 8.16 11.53
C TRP A 111 -0.33 8.30 11.83
N SER A 112 -0.77 9.54 11.94
CA SER A 112 -2.16 9.97 12.07
C SER A 112 -2.44 11.07 11.04
N ASP A 113 -3.68 11.49 10.91
CA ASP A 113 -4.05 12.62 10.04
C ASP A 113 -3.26 13.90 10.36
N ALA A 114 -2.93 14.11 11.65
CA ALA A 114 -2.15 15.25 12.07
C ALA A 114 -0.71 15.28 11.50
N ASP A 115 -0.12 14.12 11.22
CA ASP A 115 1.21 14.04 10.60
C ASP A 115 1.17 14.51 9.13
N TYR A 116 0.06 14.28 8.44
CA TYR A 116 -0.15 14.78 7.07
C TYR A 116 -0.57 16.25 7.03
N ASP A 117 -0.83 16.84 8.18
CA ASP A 117 -1.08 18.27 8.37
C ASP A 117 0.12 19.02 8.97
N ASP A 118 1.29 18.40 8.95
CA ASP A 118 2.57 18.94 9.43
C ASP A 118 3.62 18.99 8.32
N ALA A 119 4.11 20.20 8.04
CA ALA A 119 5.08 20.44 6.98
C ALA A 119 6.39 19.66 7.16
N ARG A 120 6.85 19.46 8.41
CA ARG A 120 8.11 18.76 8.69
C ARG A 120 7.94 17.25 8.51
N ALA A 121 6.79 16.71 8.90
CA ALA A 121 6.47 15.31 8.68
C ALA A 121 6.38 15.01 7.18
N LEU A 122 5.61 15.80 6.43
CA LEU A 122 5.50 15.67 4.97
C LEU A 122 6.85 15.80 4.26
N ARG A 123 7.69 16.75 4.68
CA ARG A 123 9.05 16.88 4.14
C ARG A 123 9.84 15.59 4.34
N ARG A 124 9.84 15.00 5.55
CA ARG A 124 10.52 13.72 5.82
C ARG A 124 9.98 12.57 4.97
N LEU A 125 8.67 12.52 4.76
CA LEU A 125 8.06 11.54 3.85
C LEU A 125 8.54 11.78 2.41
N GLY A 126 8.54 13.02 1.94
CA GLY A 126 9.06 13.38 0.62
C GLY A 126 10.53 12.96 0.43
N GLU A 127 11.39 13.25 1.40
CA GLU A 127 12.80 12.82 1.40
C GLU A 127 12.92 11.29 1.35
N ARG A 128 12.02 10.56 2.00
CA ARG A 128 11.97 9.08 1.95
C ARG A 128 11.54 8.58 0.58
N LEU A 129 10.53 9.21 -0.01
CA LEU A 129 10.08 8.92 -1.38
C LEU A 129 11.17 9.25 -2.42
N TYR A 130 11.89 10.34 -2.23
CA TYR A 130 13.03 10.68 -3.09
C TYR A 130 14.06 9.54 -3.16
N VAL A 131 14.38 8.92 -2.01
CA VAL A 131 15.27 7.76 -1.97
C VAL A 131 14.63 6.55 -2.66
N LEU A 132 13.37 6.25 -2.35
CA LEU A 132 12.63 5.13 -2.93
C LEU A 132 12.61 5.19 -4.45
N HIS A 133 12.24 6.35 -4.99
CA HIS A 133 12.08 6.55 -6.42
C HIS A 133 13.37 6.48 -7.24
N ARG A 134 14.54 6.48 -6.58
CA ARG A 134 15.88 6.35 -7.19
C ARG A 134 16.44 4.94 -7.12
N LEU A 135 15.78 4.04 -6.43
CA LEU A 135 16.17 2.63 -6.42
C LEU A 135 15.90 2.01 -7.79
N ALA A 136 16.80 1.15 -8.24
CA ALA A 136 16.59 0.39 -9.46
C ALA A 136 15.41 -0.58 -9.27
N PRO A 137 14.32 -0.44 -10.03
CA PRO A 137 13.20 -1.37 -9.91
C PRO A 137 13.58 -2.74 -10.44
N PRO A 138 13.02 -3.83 -9.88
CA PRO A 138 13.11 -5.14 -10.51
C PRO A 138 12.35 -5.13 -11.84
N ALA A 139 12.65 -6.11 -12.71
CA ALA A 139 11.90 -6.26 -13.96
C ALA A 139 10.42 -6.56 -13.63
N ALA A 140 9.53 -5.68 -14.04
CA ALA A 140 8.09 -5.81 -13.87
C ALA A 140 7.37 -4.97 -14.94
N ASP A 141 6.12 -5.35 -15.23
CA ASP A 141 5.25 -4.55 -16.08
C ASP A 141 5.01 -3.17 -15.46
N ALA A 142 4.94 -2.16 -16.32
CA ALA A 142 4.56 -0.82 -15.92
C ALA A 142 3.13 -0.79 -15.37
N PHE A 143 2.93 -0.04 -14.30
CA PHE A 143 1.60 0.22 -13.77
C PHE A 143 0.72 0.93 -14.79
N ASP A 144 -0.45 0.34 -15.04
CA ASP A 144 -1.50 0.94 -15.85
C ASP A 144 -2.76 1.13 -15.00
N PRO A 145 -3.09 2.39 -14.62
CA PRO A 145 -4.27 2.68 -13.80
C PRO A 145 -5.58 2.28 -14.50
N TRP A 146 -5.62 2.28 -15.82
CA TRP A 146 -6.78 1.83 -16.58
C TRP A 146 -7.03 0.33 -16.42
N ARG A 147 -5.98 -0.48 -16.49
CA ARG A 147 -6.05 -1.94 -16.30
C ARG A 147 -6.59 -2.30 -14.91
N VAL A 148 -6.12 -1.59 -13.89
CA VAL A 148 -6.61 -1.78 -12.50
C VAL A 148 -8.08 -1.36 -12.38
N ALA A 149 -8.45 -0.22 -12.95
CA ALA A 149 -9.84 0.23 -12.96
C ALA A 149 -10.79 -0.76 -13.63
N GLN A 150 -10.41 -1.31 -14.80
CA GLN A 150 -11.21 -2.33 -15.47
C GLN A 150 -11.43 -3.57 -14.60
N ALA A 151 -10.42 -3.99 -13.85
CA ALA A 151 -10.52 -5.13 -12.95
C ALA A 151 -11.46 -4.86 -11.75
N TYR A 152 -11.48 -3.62 -11.22
CA TYR A 152 -12.47 -3.22 -10.21
C TYR A 152 -13.89 -3.17 -10.81
N VAL A 153 -14.04 -2.56 -11.98
CA VAL A 153 -15.34 -2.45 -12.67
C VAL A 153 -15.96 -3.83 -12.92
N ALA A 154 -15.15 -4.84 -13.22
CA ALA A 154 -15.63 -6.20 -13.39
C ALA A 154 -16.22 -6.82 -12.11
N GLN A 155 -15.91 -6.27 -10.93
CA GLN A 155 -16.46 -6.70 -9.63
C GLN A 155 -17.65 -5.84 -9.18
N ILE A 156 -17.81 -4.65 -9.76
CA ILE A 156 -18.88 -3.71 -9.39
C ILE A 156 -20.18 -4.12 -10.10
N GLY A 157 -21.26 -4.22 -9.33
CA GLY A 157 -22.57 -4.55 -9.89
C GLY A 157 -23.16 -3.48 -10.83
N ALA A 158 -24.07 -3.87 -11.70
CA ALA A 158 -24.71 -3.02 -12.72
C ALA A 158 -25.42 -1.76 -12.15
N ALA A 159 -25.77 -1.76 -10.87
CA ALA A 159 -26.42 -0.62 -10.21
C ALA A 159 -25.61 0.70 -10.27
N HIS A 160 -24.30 0.63 -10.45
CA HIS A 160 -23.40 1.78 -10.48
C HIS A 160 -23.02 2.24 -11.90
N SER A 161 -23.52 1.58 -12.96
CA SER A 161 -23.06 1.79 -14.35
C SER A 161 -23.15 3.25 -14.83
N GLY A 162 -24.19 3.99 -14.44
CA GLY A 162 -24.36 5.41 -14.82
C GLY A 162 -23.30 6.33 -14.21
N ALA A 163 -22.92 6.11 -12.95
CA ALA A 163 -21.93 6.92 -12.24
C ALA A 163 -20.49 6.68 -12.73
N LEU A 164 -20.20 5.50 -13.27
CA LEU A 164 -18.85 5.09 -13.69
C LEU A 164 -18.38 5.79 -14.97
N ALA A 165 -19.28 6.17 -15.88
CA ALA A 165 -18.93 6.54 -17.25
C ALA A 165 -17.97 7.74 -17.34
N ALA A 166 -18.21 8.82 -16.60
CA ALA A 166 -17.40 10.03 -16.67
C ALA A 166 -16.02 9.86 -16.01
N PRO A 167 -15.91 9.33 -14.76
CA PRO A 167 -14.63 9.05 -14.13
C PRO A 167 -13.75 8.09 -14.95
N LEU A 168 -14.34 7.04 -15.52
CA LEU A 168 -13.59 6.07 -16.32
C LEU A 168 -13.05 6.66 -17.62
N ARG A 169 -13.83 7.49 -18.34
CA ARG A 169 -13.33 8.17 -19.55
C ARG A 169 -12.10 9.04 -19.24
N ARG A 170 -12.15 9.79 -18.13
CA ARG A 170 -11.03 10.66 -17.72
C ARG A 170 -9.79 9.84 -17.32
N LEU A 171 -10.00 8.74 -16.59
CA LEU A 171 -8.91 7.84 -16.21
C LEU A 171 -8.29 7.16 -17.43
N GLN A 172 -9.10 6.74 -18.40
CA GLN A 172 -8.63 6.16 -19.65
C GLN A 172 -7.76 7.13 -20.45
N ALA A 173 -8.16 8.40 -20.53
CA ALA A 173 -7.39 9.44 -21.20
C ALA A 173 -6.01 9.64 -20.51
N LEU A 174 -5.97 9.69 -19.18
CA LEU A 174 -4.72 9.78 -18.43
C LEU A 174 -3.83 8.55 -18.66
N ALA A 175 -4.40 7.35 -18.63
CA ALA A 175 -3.62 6.13 -18.87
C ALA A 175 -3.03 6.10 -20.30
N ALA A 176 -3.74 6.64 -21.30
CA ALA A 176 -3.22 6.81 -22.66
C ALA A 176 -2.06 7.84 -22.69
N GLU A 177 -2.18 8.94 -21.97
CA GLU A 177 -1.11 9.94 -21.84
C GLU A 177 0.15 9.33 -21.19
N LEU A 178 0.01 8.57 -20.09
CA LEU A 178 1.12 7.89 -19.42
C LEU A 178 1.84 6.88 -20.34
N ARG A 179 1.10 6.19 -21.19
CA ARG A 179 1.71 5.27 -22.17
C ARG A 179 2.45 5.98 -23.29
N SER A 180 1.96 7.14 -23.74
CA SER A 180 2.55 7.90 -24.85
C SER A 180 3.77 8.72 -24.43
N ALA A 181 3.83 9.15 -23.19
CA ALA A 181 4.95 9.91 -22.61
C ALA A 181 5.32 9.31 -21.23
N PRO A 182 5.95 8.13 -21.21
CA PRO A 182 6.24 7.44 -19.98
C PRO A 182 7.21 8.25 -19.13
N ALA A 183 6.85 8.46 -17.85
CA ALA A 183 7.76 8.95 -16.83
C ALA A 183 8.90 7.95 -16.60
N PRO A 184 10.03 8.36 -16.00
CA PRO A 184 11.03 7.43 -15.53
C PRO A 184 10.39 6.38 -14.63
N MET A 185 10.64 5.10 -14.95
CA MET A 185 10.07 3.98 -14.19
C MET A 185 10.76 3.88 -12.84
N SER A 186 9.98 4.00 -11.79
CA SER A 186 10.44 3.98 -10.39
C SER A 186 9.66 2.96 -9.59
N ILE A 187 10.18 2.57 -8.42
CA ILE A 187 9.40 1.88 -7.42
C ILE A 187 8.45 2.88 -6.80
N VAL A 188 7.15 2.57 -6.84
CA VAL A 188 6.06 3.35 -6.26
C VAL A 188 5.43 2.52 -5.15
N HIS A 189 5.22 3.09 -3.98
CA HIS A 189 4.56 2.40 -2.86
C HIS A 189 3.06 2.20 -3.13
N GLY A 190 2.39 3.24 -3.61
CA GLY A 190 1.01 3.21 -4.07
C GLY A 190 -0.07 3.17 -2.99
N ASP A 191 0.30 3.13 -1.68
CA ASP A 191 -0.67 3.10 -0.58
C ASP A 191 -0.13 3.78 0.68
N LEU A 192 0.09 5.10 0.61
CA LEU A 192 0.70 5.92 1.68
C LEU A 192 -0.35 6.46 2.66
N TRP A 193 -1.25 5.61 3.14
CA TRP A 193 -2.16 6.02 4.21
C TRP A 193 -1.48 5.91 5.58
N GLN A 194 -2.06 6.56 6.61
CA GLN A 194 -1.45 6.71 7.94
C GLN A 194 -0.99 5.39 8.58
N GLY A 195 -1.73 4.29 8.37
CA GLY A 195 -1.38 2.98 8.90
C GLY A 195 -0.11 2.40 8.30
N ASN A 196 0.28 2.84 7.10
CA ASN A 196 1.42 2.33 6.35
C ASN A 196 2.70 3.18 6.52
N VAL A 197 2.66 4.24 7.33
CA VAL A 197 3.83 5.06 7.65
C VAL A 197 4.15 4.94 9.14
N LEU A 198 5.30 4.36 9.48
CA LEU A 198 5.73 4.12 10.85
C LEU A 198 6.89 5.05 11.22
N GLN A 199 6.66 5.88 12.24
CA GLN A 199 7.68 6.74 12.82
C GLN A 199 8.39 6.01 13.96
N GLY A 200 9.60 5.57 13.72
CA GLY A 200 10.50 4.96 14.70
C GLY A 200 11.84 5.67 14.73
N SER A 201 12.94 4.92 14.82
CA SER A 201 14.31 5.42 14.66
C SER A 201 14.53 6.02 13.26
N SER A 202 13.74 5.58 12.30
CA SER A 202 13.64 6.13 10.95
C SER A 202 12.16 6.22 10.57
N LEU A 203 11.85 6.76 9.39
CA LEU A 203 10.53 6.67 8.79
C LEU A 203 10.48 5.43 7.91
N TRP A 204 9.59 4.50 8.25
CA TRP A 204 9.43 3.21 7.57
C TRP A 204 8.12 3.18 6.79
N LEU A 205 8.14 2.58 5.60
CA LEU A 205 6.96 2.32 4.80
C LEU A 205 6.58 0.85 4.93
N LEU A 206 5.32 0.62 5.30
CA LEU A 206 4.74 -0.69 5.58
C LEU A 206 3.73 -1.07 4.50
N ASP A 207 3.39 -2.35 4.40
CA ASP A 207 2.35 -2.91 3.53
C ASP A 207 2.53 -2.57 2.05
N TRP A 208 3.39 -3.31 1.39
CA TRP A 208 3.82 -3.15 0.01
C TRP A 208 2.89 -3.82 -1.02
N GLU A 209 1.69 -4.24 -0.63
CA GLU A 209 0.79 -5.04 -1.48
C GLU A 209 0.32 -4.31 -2.75
N TYR A 210 0.24 -2.97 -2.71
CA TYR A 210 -0.06 -2.12 -3.87
C TYR A 210 1.19 -1.54 -4.53
N ALA A 211 2.38 -1.89 -4.05
CA ALA A 211 3.61 -1.40 -4.64
C ALA A 211 3.78 -1.90 -6.09
N GLN A 212 4.36 -1.06 -6.92
CA GLN A 212 4.45 -1.27 -8.35
C GLN A 212 5.63 -0.53 -8.97
N VAL A 213 5.93 -0.85 -10.22
CA VAL A 213 6.87 -0.08 -11.04
C VAL A 213 6.08 0.89 -11.90
N GLY A 214 6.30 2.18 -11.73
CA GLY A 214 5.48 3.18 -12.41
C GLY A 214 5.96 4.62 -12.26
N ASP A 215 5.05 5.54 -12.50
CA ASP A 215 5.27 6.97 -12.38
C ASP A 215 5.39 7.37 -10.90
N PRO A 216 6.56 7.87 -10.45
CA PRO A 216 6.79 8.23 -9.05
C PRO A 216 5.89 9.37 -8.54
N LEU A 217 5.32 10.20 -9.41
CA LEU A 217 4.31 11.19 -9.01
C LEU A 217 3.05 10.56 -8.40
N MET A 218 2.81 9.27 -8.62
CA MET A 218 1.66 8.57 -8.04
C MET A 218 1.73 8.50 -6.51
N ASP A 219 2.93 8.43 -5.90
CA ASP A 219 3.07 8.45 -4.44
C ASP A 219 2.75 9.83 -3.85
N VAL A 220 3.19 10.91 -4.51
CA VAL A 220 2.81 12.27 -4.12
C VAL A 220 1.29 12.46 -4.27
N ALA A 221 0.73 12.00 -5.38
CA ALA A 221 -0.70 12.05 -5.64
C ALA A 221 -1.53 11.23 -4.64
N CYS A 222 -1.02 10.09 -4.20
CA CYS A 222 -1.63 9.26 -3.16
C CYS A 222 -1.86 10.05 -1.87
N VAL A 223 -0.81 10.71 -1.36
CA VAL A 223 -0.89 11.52 -0.14
C VAL A 223 -1.89 12.67 -0.30
N LEU A 224 -1.82 13.42 -1.40
CA LEU A 224 -2.72 14.56 -1.67
C LEU A 224 -4.18 14.12 -1.92
N ALA A 225 -4.38 12.89 -2.38
CA ALA A 225 -5.72 12.35 -2.56
C ALA A 225 -6.38 11.95 -1.24
N TYR A 226 -5.62 11.34 -0.33
CA TYR A 226 -6.12 10.89 0.98
C TYR A 226 -6.24 12.03 2.00
N TYR A 227 -5.30 12.99 1.98
CA TYR A 227 -5.16 13.99 3.04
C TYR A 227 -5.29 15.41 2.50
N PRO A 228 -6.50 15.99 2.52
CA PRO A 228 -6.71 17.38 2.07
C PRO A 228 -5.84 18.41 2.82
N GLY A 229 -5.48 18.13 4.09
CA GLY A 229 -4.57 18.98 4.87
C GLY A 229 -3.16 19.08 4.27
N ALA A 230 -2.69 18.05 3.58
CA ALA A 230 -1.38 18.04 2.91
C ALA A 230 -1.33 19.00 1.71
N GLU A 231 -2.49 19.39 1.16
CA GLU A 231 -2.58 20.24 -0.02
C GLU A 231 -1.91 21.62 0.18
N ARG A 232 -1.97 22.18 1.38
CA ARG A 232 -1.29 23.46 1.70
C ARG A 232 0.23 23.38 1.66
N TYR A 233 0.79 22.16 1.75
CA TYR A 233 2.23 21.89 1.69
C TYR A 233 2.63 21.16 0.41
N ARG A 234 1.76 21.16 -0.62
CA ARG A 234 1.97 20.48 -1.90
C ARG A 234 3.35 20.75 -2.50
N ALA A 235 3.74 22.03 -2.56
CA ALA A 235 4.99 22.44 -3.19
C ALA A 235 6.20 21.92 -2.41
N GLU A 236 6.22 22.08 -1.10
CA GLU A 236 7.31 21.64 -0.23
C GLU A 236 7.42 20.10 -0.20
N PHE A 237 6.29 19.41 -0.14
CA PHE A 237 6.23 17.95 -0.16
C PHE A 237 6.74 17.38 -1.49
N ALA A 238 6.24 17.91 -2.61
CA ALA A 238 6.70 17.52 -3.94
C ALA A 238 8.19 17.81 -4.15
N ALA A 239 8.67 18.98 -3.71
CA ALA A 239 10.08 19.34 -3.79
C ALA A 239 10.96 18.37 -2.96
N ALA A 240 10.53 18.01 -1.76
CA ALA A 240 11.24 17.03 -0.93
C ALA A 240 11.29 15.64 -1.60
N ALA A 241 10.27 15.27 -2.37
CA ALA A 241 10.23 14.05 -3.18
C ALA A 241 11.00 14.18 -4.53
N GLY A 242 11.60 15.35 -4.80
CA GLY A 242 12.41 15.59 -5.99
C GLY A 242 11.65 16.12 -7.21
N PHE A 243 10.45 16.69 -7.01
CA PHE A 243 9.62 17.22 -8.07
C PHE A 243 9.40 18.74 -7.95
N ASP A 244 9.34 19.42 -9.09
CA ASP A 244 8.86 20.79 -9.17
C ASP A 244 7.33 20.78 -9.30
N ALA A 245 6.62 21.07 -8.20
CA ALA A 245 5.17 21.04 -8.17
C ALA A 245 4.54 22.07 -9.12
N HIS A 246 5.17 23.22 -9.36
CA HIS A 246 4.64 24.24 -10.27
C HIS A 246 4.80 23.81 -11.74
N ALA A 247 5.98 23.27 -12.10
CA ALA A 247 6.21 22.75 -13.44
C ALA A 247 5.32 21.53 -13.77
N LEU A 248 4.94 20.75 -12.74
CA LEU A 248 4.15 19.51 -12.86
C LEU A 248 2.70 19.65 -12.41
N GLU A 249 2.18 20.86 -12.22
CA GLU A 249 0.85 21.12 -11.67
C GLU A 249 -0.28 20.30 -12.34
N ARG A 250 -0.33 20.33 -13.67
CA ARG A 250 -1.35 19.59 -14.43
C ARG A 250 -1.17 18.07 -14.30
N GLN A 251 0.09 17.59 -14.38
CA GLN A 251 0.40 16.18 -14.26
C GLN A 251 0.04 15.67 -12.86
N LEU A 252 0.40 16.41 -11.81
CA LEU A 252 0.10 16.03 -10.44
C LEU A 252 -1.41 16.02 -10.18
N SER A 253 -2.14 17.06 -10.62
CA SER A 253 -3.60 17.11 -10.47
C SER A 253 -4.30 15.97 -11.20
N ALA A 254 -3.81 15.57 -12.38
CA ALA A 254 -4.33 14.41 -13.10
C ALA A 254 -4.11 13.10 -12.33
N ARG A 255 -2.94 12.91 -11.68
CA ARG A 255 -2.64 11.71 -10.87
C ARG A 255 -3.44 11.68 -9.58
N VAL A 256 -3.64 12.83 -8.93
CA VAL A 256 -4.55 12.93 -7.77
C VAL A 256 -5.96 12.48 -8.16
N TYR A 257 -6.46 12.93 -9.30
CA TYR A 257 -7.75 12.48 -9.81
C TYR A 257 -7.77 10.97 -10.09
N ALA A 258 -6.73 10.45 -10.74
CA ALA A 258 -6.62 9.02 -11.02
C ALA A 258 -6.61 8.21 -9.73
N TYR A 259 -5.85 8.65 -8.73
CA TYR A 259 -5.77 7.96 -7.46
C TYR A 259 -7.12 7.95 -6.73
N ARG A 260 -7.81 9.10 -6.66
CA ARG A 260 -9.18 9.20 -6.11
C ARG A 260 -10.15 8.29 -6.85
N THR A 261 -10.05 8.21 -8.17
CA THR A 261 -10.89 7.32 -8.98
C THR A 261 -10.64 5.84 -8.62
N LEU A 262 -9.38 5.42 -8.50
CA LEU A 262 -9.05 4.04 -8.14
C LEU A 262 -9.51 3.71 -6.71
N ALA A 263 -9.32 4.62 -5.75
CA ALA A 263 -9.80 4.45 -4.38
C ALA A 263 -11.33 4.35 -4.33
N TRP A 264 -12.04 5.20 -5.07
CA TRP A 264 -13.50 5.13 -5.19
C TRP A 264 -13.96 3.80 -5.78
N LEU A 265 -13.35 3.32 -6.86
CA LEU A 265 -13.66 2.01 -7.45
C LEU A 265 -13.38 0.86 -6.49
N TRP A 266 -12.32 0.96 -5.69
CA TRP A 266 -11.98 -0.02 -4.66
C TRP A 266 -13.10 -0.13 -3.61
N HIS A 267 -13.64 1.01 -3.11
CA HIS A 267 -14.76 1.03 -2.19
C HIS A 267 -16.03 0.40 -2.81
N LEU A 268 -16.37 0.80 -4.04
CA LEU A 268 -17.53 0.24 -4.74
C LEU A 268 -17.41 -1.27 -4.97
N ALA A 269 -16.21 -1.76 -5.33
CA ALA A 269 -15.97 -3.19 -5.53
C ALA A 269 -16.14 -4.01 -4.23
N ARG A 270 -16.03 -3.36 -3.07
CA ARG A 270 -16.30 -3.95 -1.74
C ARG A 270 -17.76 -3.85 -1.33
N GLY A 271 -18.62 -3.25 -2.14
CA GLY A 271 -20.00 -2.97 -1.80
C GLY A 271 -20.19 -1.81 -0.83
N GLU A 272 -19.18 -0.97 -0.67
CA GLU A 272 -19.19 0.21 0.19
C GLU A 272 -19.71 1.42 -0.59
N SER A 273 -20.45 2.32 0.08
CA SER A 273 -20.85 3.59 -0.52
C SER A 273 -19.66 4.56 -0.49
N ALA A 274 -19.38 5.18 -1.63
CA ALA A 274 -18.36 6.21 -1.73
C ALA A 274 -18.77 7.27 -2.75
N GLU A 275 -18.37 8.53 -2.52
CA GLU A 275 -18.63 9.63 -3.46
C GLU A 275 -17.68 9.56 -4.66
N PRO A 276 -18.15 9.87 -5.88
CA PRO A 276 -17.29 9.92 -7.07
C PRO A 276 -16.24 11.03 -6.95
N PRO A 277 -15.07 10.86 -7.57
CA PRO A 277 -13.95 11.80 -7.50
C PRO A 277 -14.19 13.10 -8.28
#